data_5e4ee7cf58d3b619fa4c3a56dc023288
#
_entry.id   5e4ee7cf58d3b619fa4c3a56dc023288
#
_cell.length_a   1.000
_cell.length_b   1.000
_cell.length_c   1.000
_cell.angle_alpha   90.00
_cell.angle_beta   90.00
_cell.angle_gamma   90.00
#
_symmetry.space_group_name_H-M   'P 1'
#
loop_
_entity.id
_entity.type
_entity.pdbx_description
1 polymer ?
#
loop_
_entity_poly.entity_id
_entity_poly.type
_entity_poly.pdbx_seq_one_letter_code
_entity_poly.pdbx_strand_id
1 'polypeptide(L)'
;MGVTLLTLSEEVSRVTPRPLLKWAGGKTQLLSDILSRMPSTYGRYIEPFIGGGALFFSVAPKDGIISDSNPELINLYRSVASCPDEVILHLRSFRNTEDMFYAVRSLDWTTLSPSEAAARTIYLNKTCFNGLYRVNRFGSFNVPFGRYANPKILDENTILAASDLLKRNTILCGDYKDVLQKFARPGDFIFLDPPYIPVSAYSDFKRYTKEQFRESDHLLLAGEVHRLHDLGCHVILTNSNHALVHEHYCRFAVEILQTKRHISKNGRGRTGEDVIVTVSPKKKFNMEVLTEPLPDQVHRYPSTRYMGSKHKLLEKIWSIASQFDFDSCLDLFSGSGIVGYMFKAHGKSVYSNDYMAMSATFSRALIENSEHILSLDEAISLLERRNPVDHFVERTFQGLYFSDEDNRLIDVLRANILAIENPFKRSLATAALIRACMKKRPRGIFTYIGHRYDDGRRDLQLSFRDQFLEAVTCMNGLRTVVLPRSQIFMRSKVQKKRGKREDRKRC
;
A
#
# COMPACT_ATOMS: atom_id res chain seq x y z
N MET A 1 64.34 19.72 28.91
CA MET A 1 64.11 18.54 28.04
C MET A 1 62.70 18.03 28.33
N GLY A 2 61.72 18.43 27.49
CA GLY A 2 60.37 17.99 27.62
C GLY A 2 60.15 16.85 26.64
N VAL A 3 59.79 15.67 27.14
CA VAL A 3 59.40 14.54 26.30
C VAL A 3 57.92 14.63 26.03
N THR A 4 57.57 14.96 24.78
CA THR A 4 56.20 14.95 24.28
C THR A 4 55.79 13.49 24.04
N LEU A 5 54.87 12.97 24.83
CA LEU A 5 54.22 11.69 24.62
C LEU A 5 53.25 11.87 23.45
N LEU A 6 53.63 11.33 22.28
CA LEU A 6 52.72 11.12 21.16
C LEU A 6 51.75 9.98 21.54
N THR A 7 50.49 10.33 21.79
CA THR A 7 49.37 9.37 21.83
C THR A 7 49.08 8.94 20.42
N LEU A 8 49.56 7.75 20.04
CA LEU A 8 49.10 7.01 18.87
C LEU A 8 47.66 6.56 19.16
N SER A 9 46.69 7.28 18.61
CA SER A 9 45.32 6.76 18.42
C SER A 9 45.38 5.67 17.36
N GLU A 10 45.42 4.42 17.79
CA GLU A 10 45.18 3.28 16.92
C GLU A 10 43.74 3.40 16.36
N GLU A 11 43.62 3.87 15.14
CA GLU A 11 42.44 3.60 14.30
C GLU A 11 42.40 2.09 14.04
N VAL A 12 41.80 1.34 14.95
CA VAL A 12 41.41 -0.04 14.71
C VAL A 12 40.36 0.00 13.63
N SER A 13 40.74 -0.34 12.41
CA SER A 13 39.86 -0.59 11.29
C SER A 13 38.81 -1.61 11.75
N ARG A 14 37.59 -1.13 12.12
CA ARG A 14 36.51 -2.00 12.60
C ARG A 14 36.06 -2.86 11.44
N VAL A 15 36.39 -4.14 11.52
CA VAL A 15 35.91 -5.15 10.55
C VAL A 15 34.39 -5.17 10.55
N THR A 16 33.78 -4.97 9.39
CA THR A 16 32.32 -5.02 9.25
C THR A 16 31.84 -6.45 9.58
N PRO A 17 30.85 -6.62 10.47
CA PRO A 17 30.31 -7.93 10.81
C PRO A 17 29.72 -8.62 9.58
N ARG A 18 29.93 -9.94 9.46
CA ARG A 18 29.48 -10.75 8.31
C ARG A 18 28.90 -12.07 8.82
N PRO A 19 28.05 -12.73 8.01
CA PRO A 19 27.53 -14.05 8.32
C PRO A 19 28.65 -15.05 8.63
N LEU A 20 28.51 -15.77 9.74
CA LEU A 20 29.45 -16.81 10.16
C LEU A 20 29.37 -18.09 9.34
N LEU A 21 28.15 -18.39 8.87
CA LEU A 21 27.80 -19.60 8.14
C LEU A 21 27.42 -19.33 6.70
N LYS A 22 27.69 -20.28 5.82
CA LYS A 22 26.93 -20.40 4.57
C LYS A 22 25.59 -21.02 4.91
N TRP A 23 24.50 -20.40 4.50
CA TRP A 23 23.15 -20.93 4.77
C TRP A 23 22.40 -21.10 3.47
N ALA A 24 21.75 -22.25 3.29
CA ALA A 24 20.97 -22.49 2.10
C ALA A 24 19.75 -21.57 2.09
N GLY A 25 19.51 -20.87 0.98
CA GLY A 25 18.51 -19.82 0.91
C GLY A 25 19.02 -18.45 1.38
N GLY A 26 20.32 -18.32 1.72
CA GLY A 26 20.91 -17.03 2.14
C GLY A 26 20.64 -15.92 1.13
N LYS A 27 20.18 -14.76 1.63
CA LYS A 27 19.63 -13.63 0.85
C LYS A 27 20.69 -12.73 0.22
N THR A 28 21.93 -13.18 0.10
CA THR A 28 23.01 -12.35 -0.44
C THR A 28 22.69 -11.77 -1.83
N GLN A 29 21.94 -12.49 -2.67
CA GLN A 29 21.55 -12.01 -4.00
C GLN A 29 20.39 -11.01 -3.94
N LEU A 30 19.50 -11.10 -2.95
CA LEU A 30 18.34 -10.22 -2.78
C LEU A 30 18.63 -9.08 -1.78
N LEU A 31 19.81 -9.00 -1.22
CA LEU A 31 20.12 -8.09 -0.13
C LEU A 31 19.92 -6.63 -0.52
N SER A 32 20.37 -6.22 -1.71
CA SER A 32 20.16 -4.87 -2.24
C SER A 32 18.67 -4.55 -2.41
N ASP A 33 17.91 -5.52 -2.91
CA ASP A 33 16.46 -5.36 -3.12
C ASP A 33 15.70 -5.26 -1.81
N ILE A 34 16.10 -6.04 -0.81
CA ILE A 34 15.52 -5.98 0.54
C ILE A 34 15.85 -4.64 1.20
N LEU A 35 17.13 -4.24 1.18
CA LEU A 35 17.58 -2.98 1.80
C LEU A 35 16.90 -1.74 1.19
N SER A 36 16.67 -1.73 -0.13
CA SER A 36 15.99 -0.61 -0.81
C SER A 36 14.52 -0.46 -0.43
N ARG A 37 13.90 -1.52 0.12
CA ARG A 37 12.50 -1.56 0.54
C ARG A 37 12.33 -1.40 2.06
N MET A 38 13.42 -1.37 2.80
CA MET A 38 13.36 -1.11 4.23
C MET A 38 12.88 0.32 4.51
N PRO A 39 12.09 0.53 5.57
CA PRO A 39 11.73 1.88 5.99
C PRO A 39 12.98 2.65 6.42
N SER A 40 13.03 3.94 6.12
CA SER A 40 14.14 4.83 6.55
C SER A 40 14.23 4.98 8.07
N THR A 41 13.12 4.81 8.76
CA THR A 41 13.01 4.83 10.22
C THR A 41 12.10 3.70 10.68
N TYR A 42 12.49 3.04 11.76
CA TYR A 42 11.70 1.97 12.41
C TYR A 42 12.05 1.92 13.91
N GLY A 43 11.18 1.24 14.67
CA GLY A 43 11.40 1.01 16.11
C GLY A 43 12.53 0.01 16.31
N ARG A 44 12.20 -1.27 16.41
CA ARG A 44 13.18 -2.36 16.55
C ARG A 44 13.25 -3.21 15.29
N TYR A 45 14.39 -3.90 15.15
CA TYR A 45 14.59 -4.94 14.13
C TYR A 45 14.16 -6.29 14.68
N ILE A 46 13.35 -7.06 13.96
CA ILE A 46 12.93 -8.42 14.35
C ILE A 46 13.11 -9.37 13.17
N GLU A 47 13.89 -10.45 13.36
CA GLU A 47 14.12 -11.48 12.34
C GLU A 47 13.93 -12.87 12.98
N PRO A 48 12.71 -13.46 12.90
CA PRO A 48 12.39 -14.72 13.58
C PRO A 48 12.77 -15.99 12.79
N PHE A 49 13.32 -15.82 11.59
CA PHE A 49 13.90 -16.86 10.76
C PHE A 49 15.33 -16.48 10.41
N ILE A 50 16.20 -16.31 11.44
CA ILE A 50 17.54 -15.73 11.26
C ILE A 50 18.41 -16.54 10.30
N GLY A 51 18.34 -17.87 10.31
CA GLY A 51 19.19 -18.72 9.50
C GLY A 51 20.65 -18.28 9.54
N GLY A 52 21.23 -17.94 8.37
CA GLY A 52 22.59 -17.41 8.27
C GLY A 52 22.76 -15.94 8.61
N GLY A 53 21.68 -15.20 8.87
CA GLY A 53 21.71 -13.80 9.30
C GLY A 53 22.18 -12.81 8.24
N ALA A 54 21.96 -13.07 6.96
CA ALA A 54 22.47 -12.22 5.87
C ALA A 54 22.00 -10.77 5.99
N LEU A 55 20.71 -10.54 6.27
CA LEU A 55 20.16 -9.22 6.46
C LEU A 55 20.59 -8.63 7.81
N PHE A 56 20.48 -9.37 8.90
CA PHE A 56 20.89 -8.94 10.24
C PHE A 56 22.32 -8.39 10.27
N PHE A 57 23.28 -9.13 9.72
CA PHE A 57 24.68 -8.70 9.68
C PHE A 57 24.92 -7.49 8.75
N SER A 58 24.11 -7.34 7.71
CA SER A 58 24.20 -6.18 6.81
C SER A 58 23.59 -4.91 7.40
N VAL A 59 22.47 -5.03 8.09
CA VAL A 59 21.77 -3.89 8.76
C VAL A 59 22.50 -3.49 10.05
N ALA A 60 23.10 -4.46 10.73
CA ALA A 60 23.78 -4.31 12.03
C ALA A 60 22.95 -3.49 13.04
N PRO A 61 21.73 -3.93 13.38
CA PRO A 61 20.81 -3.14 14.21
C PRO A 61 21.41 -2.90 15.61
N LYS A 62 21.08 -1.73 16.20
CA LYS A 62 21.52 -1.37 17.56
C LYS A 62 20.69 -2.10 18.63
N ASP A 63 19.41 -2.31 18.36
CA ASP A 63 18.45 -3.04 19.20
C ASP A 63 17.59 -3.91 18.29
N GLY A 64 17.83 -5.19 18.34
CA GLY A 64 17.13 -6.19 17.50
C GLY A 64 16.82 -7.45 18.27
N ILE A 65 15.84 -8.19 17.75
CA ILE A 65 15.45 -9.50 18.22
C ILE A 65 15.64 -10.47 17.07
N ILE A 66 16.52 -11.43 17.24
CA ILE A 66 16.75 -12.50 16.28
C ILE A 66 16.36 -13.83 16.89
N SER A 67 15.73 -14.69 16.09
CA SER A 67 15.40 -16.04 16.54
C SER A 67 15.39 -17.06 15.41
N ASP A 68 15.43 -18.31 15.79
CA ASP A 68 15.24 -19.46 14.92
C ASP A 68 14.68 -20.63 15.74
N SER A 69 13.97 -21.54 15.10
CA SER A 69 13.50 -22.77 15.73
C SER A 69 14.60 -23.83 15.87
N ASN A 70 15.77 -23.62 15.22
CA ASN A 70 16.92 -24.52 15.28
C ASN A 70 17.78 -24.23 16.52
N PRO A 71 17.77 -25.12 17.56
CA PRO A 71 18.49 -24.87 18.80
C PRO A 71 20.02 -24.94 18.63
N GLU A 72 20.55 -25.74 17.71
CA GLU A 72 21.99 -25.81 17.42
C GLU A 72 22.50 -24.49 16.82
N LEU A 73 21.73 -23.90 15.91
CA LEU A 73 22.03 -22.60 15.31
C LEU A 73 21.97 -21.46 16.36
N ILE A 74 20.97 -21.48 17.22
CA ILE A 74 20.84 -20.46 18.28
C ILE A 74 21.93 -20.62 19.33
N ASN A 75 22.34 -21.85 19.67
CA ASN A 75 23.51 -22.09 20.51
C ASN A 75 24.78 -21.47 19.92
N LEU A 76 25.00 -21.60 18.61
CA LEU A 76 26.14 -20.97 17.94
C LEU A 76 26.11 -19.45 18.13
N TYR A 77 24.99 -18.77 17.83
CA TYR A 77 24.91 -17.31 17.97
C TYR A 77 25.10 -16.86 19.43
N ARG A 78 24.51 -17.56 20.39
CA ARG A 78 24.67 -17.28 21.81
C ARG A 78 26.11 -17.48 22.28
N SER A 79 26.77 -18.56 21.87
CA SER A 79 28.16 -18.84 22.24
C SER A 79 29.11 -17.82 21.62
N VAL A 80 28.93 -17.44 20.38
CA VAL A 80 29.73 -16.37 19.75
C VAL A 80 29.48 -15.03 20.45
N ALA A 81 28.26 -14.75 20.89
CA ALA A 81 27.97 -13.54 21.66
C ALA A 81 28.66 -13.54 23.02
N SER A 82 28.63 -14.66 23.77
CA SER A 82 29.06 -14.70 25.18
C SER A 82 30.53 -15.05 25.38
N CYS A 83 31.07 -16.01 24.58
CA CYS A 83 32.41 -16.59 24.74
C CYS A 83 33.12 -16.81 23.38
N PRO A 84 33.35 -15.75 22.56
CA PRO A 84 33.96 -15.89 21.24
C PRO A 84 35.37 -16.51 21.29
N ASP A 85 36.16 -16.19 22.34
CA ASP A 85 37.54 -16.68 22.48
C ASP A 85 37.57 -18.20 22.66
N GLU A 86 36.63 -18.77 23.42
CA GLU A 86 36.52 -20.24 23.56
C GLU A 86 36.13 -20.88 22.22
N VAL A 87 35.19 -20.31 21.48
CA VAL A 87 34.80 -20.80 20.14
C VAL A 87 36.00 -20.76 19.21
N ILE A 88 36.82 -19.69 19.23
CA ILE A 88 38.05 -19.57 18.45
C ILE A 88 39.05 -20.63 18.86
N LEU A 89 39.24 -20.86 20.16
CA LEU A 89 40.16 -21.88 20.68
C LEU A 89 39.81 -23.29 20.18
N HIS A 90 38.53 -23.67 20.24
CA HIS A 90 38.07 -24.95 19.71
C HIS A 90 38.26 -25.04 18.19
N LEU A 91 37.97 -23.97 17.43
CA LEU A 91 38.16 -23.96 15.98
C LEU A 91 39.63 -24.13 15.58
N ARG A 92 40.60 -23.64 16.35
CA ARG A 92 42.02 -23.79 16.11
C ARG A 92 42.48 -25.26 16.17
N SER A 93 41.77 -26.13 16.91
CA SER A 93 42.08 -27.55 17.01
C SER A 93 41.66 -28.38 15.80
N PHE A 94 40.70 -27.87 14.99
CA PHE A 94 40.16 -28.60 13.87
C PHE A 94 41.04 -28.50 12.61
N ARG A 95 41.15 -29.62 11.86
CA ARG A 95 41.89 -29.72 10.61
C ARG A 95 40.97 -30.14 9.49
N ASN A 96 41.25 -29.70 8.24
CA ASN A 96 40.50 -30.08 7.05
C ASN A 96 40.90 -31.46 6.53
N THR A 97 40.55 -32.50 7.28
CA THR A 97 40.73 -33.87 6.87
C THR A 97 39.41 -34.64 6.91
N GLU A 98 39.27 -35.68 6.09
CA GLU A 98 38.05 -36.46 6.00
C GLU A 98 37.76 -37.17 7.32
N ASP A 99 38.81 -37.76 7.96
CA ASP A 99 38.68 -38.43 9.24
C ASP A 99 38.21 -37.50 10.35
N MET A 100 38.83 -36.32 10.49
CA MET A 100 38.40 -35.30 11.46
C MET A 100 36.98 -34.85 11.21
N PHE A 101 36.60 -34.64 9.93
CA PHE A 101 35.25 -34.25 9.59
C PHE A 101 34.21 -35.26 10.05
N TYR A 102 34.40 -36.54 9.76
CA TYR A 102 33.45 -37.57 10.18
C TYR A 102 33.47 -37.81 11.69
N ALA A 103 34.62 -37.71 12.34
CA ALA A 103 34.70 -37.73 13.80
C ALA A 103 33.88 -36.59 14.43
N VAL A 104 34.12 -35.35 14.02
CA VAL A 104 33.37 -34.18 14.53
C VAL A 104 31.88 -34.26 14.16
N ARG A 105 31.53 -34.74 12.97
CA ARG A 105 30.14 -34.95 12.56
C ARG A 105 29.39 -35.95 13.41
N SER A 106 30.05 -37.01 13.90
CA SER A 106 29.43 -38.03 14.72
C SER A 106 29.12 -37.59 16.15
N LEU A 107 29.73 -36.51 16.63
CA LEU A 107 29.46 -35.98 17.96
C LEU A 107 28.02 -35.48 18.09
N ASP A 108 27.37 -35.81 19.19
CA ASP A 108 26.09 -35.24 19.57
C ASP A 108 26.35 -33.85 20.18
N TRP A 109 25.90 -32.79 19.47
CA TRP A 109 26.13 -31.45 19.90
C TRP A 109 25.48 -31.11 21.24
N THR A 110 24.44 -31.85 21.66
CA THR A 110 23.74 -31.63 22.94
C THR A 110 24.55 -32.09 24.16
N THR A 111 25.59 -32.92 23.94
CA THR A 111 26.47 -33.42 24.98
C THR A 111 27.75 -32.59 25.13
N LEU A 112 28.01 -31.67 24.21
CA LEU A 112 29.19 -30.82 24.20
C LEU A 112 28.95 -29.56 25.04
N SER A 113 30.02 -28.88 25.44
CA SER A 113 29.91 -27.54 25.97
C SER A 113 29.32 -26.57 24.90
N PRO A 114 28.63 -25.48 25.27
CA PRO A 114 28.06 -24.56 24.30
C PRO A 114 29.07 -24.01 23.28
N SER A 115 30.27 -23.64 23.71
CA SER A 115 31.35 -23.13 22.85
C SER A 115 31.92 -24.21 21.92
N GLU A 116 32.07 -25.42 22.39
CA GLU A 116 32.52 -26.58 21.60
C GLU A 116 31.47 -26.95 20.52
N ALA A 117 30.20 -27.00 20.89
CA ALA A 117 29.10 -27.25 19.96
C ALA A 117 29.02 -26.15 18.88
N ALA A 118 29.23 -24.87 19.25
CA ALA A 118 29.29 -23.75 18.30
C ALA A 118 30.47 -23.91 17.32
N ALA A 119 31.64 -24.23 17.81
CA ALA A 119 32.83 -24.49 16.97
C ALA A 119 32.61 -25.66 16.03
N ARG A 120 32.00 -26.74 16.53
CA ARG A 120 31.60 -27.92 15.71
C ARG A 120 30.70 -27.48 14.54
N THR A 121 29.68 -26.67 14.82
CA THR A 121 28.72 -26.22 13.79
C THR A 121 29.42 -25.36 12.73
N ILE A 122 30.30 -24.44 13.13
CA ILE A 122 31.06 -23.59 12.20
C ILE A 122 31.98 -24.49 11.35
N TYR A 123 32.73 -25.40 11.98
CA TYR A 123 33.66 -26.31 11.30
C TYR A 123 32.94 -27.15 10.26
N LEU A 124 31.86 -27.83 10.64
CA LEU A 124 31.09 -28.68 9.73
C LEU A 124 30.53 -27.86 8.55
N ASN A 125 30.02 -26.66 8.78
CA ASN A 125 29.50 -25.79 7.72
C ASN A 125 30.60 -25.33 6.74
N LYS A 126 31.80 -25.02 7.25
CA LYS A 126 32.93 -24.56 6.40
C LYS A 126 33.56 -25.70 5.59
N THR A 127 33.46 -26.94 6.06
CA THR A 127 34.17 -28.11 5.46
C THR A 127 33.21 -29.08 4.76
N CYS A 128 31.88 -28.98 4.94
CA CYS A 128 30.93 -29.87 4.28
C CYS A 128 30.67 -29.49 2.82
N PHE A 129 30.06 -30.36 2.06
CA PHE A 129 29.69 -30.16 0.66
C PHE A 129 28.77 -28.94 0.49
N ASN A 130 29.22 -27.99 -0.29
CA ASN A 130 28.54 -26.70 -0.60
C ASN A 130 28.18 -25.82 0.61
N GLY A 131 28.73 -26.09 1.79
CA GLY A 131 28.39 -25.35 3.02
C GLY A 131 26.91 -25.50 3.40
N LEU A 132 26.30 -26.63 3.09
CA LEU A 132 24.91 -26.91 3.39
C LEU A 132 24.76 -27.25 4.88
N TYR A 133 23.64 -26.78 5.47
CA TYR A 133 23.16 -27.31 6.75
C TYR A 133 21.94 -28.19 6.48
N ARG A 134 22.02 -29.46 6.85
CA ARG A 134 20.91 -30.40 6.69
C ARG A 134 21.00 -31.48 7.77
N VAL A 135 19.86 -31.83 8.33
CA VAL A 135 19.72 -32.88 9.32
C VAL A 135 18.89 -34.06 8.77
N ASN A 136 19.12 -35.24 9.29
CA ASN A 136 18.29 -36.42 9.02
C ASN A 136 16.99 -36.36 9.87
N ARG A 137 16.13 -37.39 9.75
CA ARG A 137 14.87 -37.50 10.52
C ARG A 137 15.06 -37.54 12.04
N PHE A 138 16.28 -37.84 12.50
CA PHE A 138 16.64 -37.89 13.92
C PHE A 138 17.22 -36.55 14.44
N GLY A 139 17.40 -35.56 13.56
CA GLY A 139 17.99 -34.27 13.92
C GLY A 139 19.52 -34.23 13.82
N SER A 140 20.19 -35.29 13.36
CA SER A 140 21.65 -35.33 13.25
C SER A 140 22.13 -34.77 11.92
N PHE A 141 23.21 -33.97 11.93
CA PHE A 141 23.83 -33.41 10.74
C PHE A 141 24.26 -34.51 9.75
N ASN A 142 23.86 -34.43 8.47
CA ASN A 142 24.05 -35.51 7.50
C ASN A 142 24.67 -35.11 6.16
N VAL A 143 25.27 -33.90 6.07
CA VAL A 143 25.96 -33.48 4.85
C VAL A 143 27.34 -34.17 4.77
N PRO A 144 27.79 -34.63 3.58
CA PRO A 144 29.11 -35.26 3.41
C PRO A 144 30.23 -34.21 3.41
N PHE A 145 31.48 -34.68 3.57
CA PHE A 145 32.70 -33.88 3.45
C PHE A 145 32.80 -33.19 2.07
N GLY A 146 33.20 -31.93 2.05
CA GLY A 146 33.17 -31.09 0.85
C GLY A 146 34.44 -31.18 -0.01
N ARG A 147 35.52 -31.78 0.50
CA ARG A 147 36.82 -32.00 -0.19
C ARG A 147 37.42 -30.69 -0.73
N TYR A 148 37.23 -29.55 -0.03
CA TYR A 148 37.88 -28.30 -0.38
C TYR A 148 39.37 -28.34 -0.11
N ALA A 149 40.21 -27.78 -0.99
CA ALA A 149 41.67 -27.79 -0.81
C ALA A 149 42.10 -26.93 0.40
N ASN A 150 41.52 -25.75 0.58
CA ASN A 150 41.88 -24.85 1.67
C ASN A 150 40.66 -24.01 2.13
N PRO A 151 39.70 -24.60 2.86
CA PRO A 151 38.57 -23.88 3.37
C PRO A 151 39.01 -22.95 4.54
N LYS A 152 38.52 -21.72 4.58
CA LYS A 152 38.76 -20.82 5.72
C LYS A 152 37.88 -21.26 6.90
N ILE A 153 38.37 -22.22 7.69
CA ILE A 153 37.69 -22.80 8.87
C ILE A 153 37.55 -21.70 9.95
N LEU A 154 38.64 -20.99 10.25
CA LEU A 154 38.73 -19.99 11.27
C LEU A 154 38.91 -18.60 10.61
N ASP A 155 38.08 -17.63 11.03
CA ASP A 155 38.18 -16.23 10.73
C ASP A 155 37.91 -15.44 12.01
N GLU A 156 38.97 -15.27 12.81
CA GLU A 156 38.89 -14.65 14.14
C GLU A 156 38.27 -13.26 14.10
N ASN A 157 38.72 -12.43 13.17
CA ASN A 157 38.20 -11.06 13.02
C ASN A 157 36.69 -11.05 12.72
N THR A 158 36.21 -11.95 11.89
CA THR A 158 34.77 -12.10 11.59
C THR A 158 33.99 -12.57 12.82
N ILE A 159 34.54 -13.52 13.61
CA ILE A 159 33.88 -13.99 14.84
C ILE A 159 33.79 -12.89 15.88
N LEU A 160 34.87 -12.12 16.11
CA LEU A 160 34.88 -11.02 17.06
C LEU A 160 33.94 -9.89 16.66
N ALA A 161 33.95 -9.50 15.38
CA ALA A 161 33.02 -8.48 14.86
C ALA A 161 31.55 -8.94 14.95
N ALA A 162 31.28 -10.22 14.70
CA ALA A 162 29.94 -10.81 14.88
C ALA A 162 29.54 -10.82 16.37
N SER A 163 30.47 -11.17 17.27
CA SER A 163 30.25 -11.16 18.72
C SER A 163 29.80 -9.77 19.21
N ASP A 164 30.49 -8.73 18.78
CA ASP A 164 30.16 -7.35 19.17
C ASP A 164 28.76 -6.90 18.72
N LEU A 165 28.30 -7.38 17.58
CA LEU A 165 26.95 -7.12 17.12
C LEU A 165 25.92 -7.98 17.89
N LEU A 166 26.19 -9.27 18.04
CA LEU A 166 25.29 -10.23 18.69
C LEU A 166 25.05 -9.89 20.17
N LYS A 167 26.06 -9.42 20.91
CA LYS A 167 25.95 -8.99 22.32
C LYS A 167 24.91 -7.90 22.54
N ARG A 168 24.67 -7.04 21.55
CA ARG A 168 23.75 -5.90 21.64
C ARG A 168 22.33 -6.27 21.29
N ASN A 169 22.07 -7.51 20.84
CA ASN A 169 20.80 -7.94 20.33
C ASN A 169 20.26 -9.13 21.15
N THR A 170 18.94 -9.26 21.19
CA THR A 170 18.27 -10.37 21.89
C THR A 170 18.25 -11.60 20.99
N ILE A 171 18.77 -12.75 21.48
CA ILE A 171 18.88 -14.01 20.76
C ILE A 171 17.95 -15.05 21.39
N LEU A 172 16.90 -15.45 20.66
CA LEU A 172 15.86 -16.35 21.14
C LEU A 172 15.86 -17.67 20.36
N CYS A 173 15.54 -18.77 21.05
CA CYS A 173 15.22 -20.06 20.41
C CYS A 173 13.72 -20.28 20.56
N GLY A 174 13.00 -20.44 19.45
CA GLY A 174 11.57 -20.68 19.51
C GLY A 174 10.86 -20.51 18.16
N ASP A 175 9.56 -20.77 18.18
CA ASP A 175 8.70 -20.59 17.03
C ASP A 175 8.52 -19.10 16.70
N TYR A 176 8.49 -18.75 15.41
CA TYR A 176 8.34 -17.40 14.92
C TYR A 176 7.08 -16.72 15.46
N LYS A 177 5.98 -17.47 15.58
CA LYS A 177 4.68 -16.97 16.04
C LYS A 177 4.74 -16.48 17.47
N ASP A 178 5.35 -17.28 18.36
CA ASP A 178 5.50 -16.92 19.77
C ASP A 178 6.37 -15.67 19.92
N VAL A 179 7.46 -15.59 19.16
CA VAL A 179 8.35 -14.43 19.15
C VAL A 179 7.61 -13.18 18.66
N LEU A 180 6.90 -13.27 17.54
CA LEU A 180 6.17 -12.14 16.99
C LEU A 180 5.01 -11.68 17.89
N GLN A 181 4.26 -12.60 18.48
CA GLN A 181 3.15 -12.28 19.40
C GLN A 181 3.66 -11.61 20.67
N LYS A 182 4.77 -12.08 21.22
CA LYS A 182 5.33 -11.56 22.46
C LYS A 182 6.04 -10.22 22.28
N PHE A 183 6.76 -10.03 21.20
CA PHE A 183 7.71 -8.92 21.08
C PHE A 183 7.34 -7.86 20.05
N ALA A 184 6.61 -8.16 18.98
CA ALA A 184 6.29 -7.15 17.96
C ALA A 184 5.46 -5.99 18.54
N ARG A 185 5.83 -4.75 18.16
CA ARG A 185 5.18 -3.51 18.58
C ARG A 185 4.95 -2.61 17.36
N PRO A 186 4.01 -1.67 17.41
CA PRO A 186 3.81 -0.69 16.34
C PRO A 186 5.12 0.03 15.98
N GLY A 187 5.40 0.15 14.69
CA GLY A 187 6.60 0.79 14.17
C GLY A 187 7.83 -0.12 14.05
N ASP A 188 7.80 -1.36 14.55
CA ASP A 188 8.90 -2.30 14.37
C ASP A 188 9.05 -2.69 12.89
N PHE A 189 10.30 -2.97 12.47
CA PHE A 189 10.62 -3.58 11.19
C PHE A 189 10.85 -5.08 11.39
N ILE A 190 10.15 -5.90 10.61
CA ILE A 190 10.15 -7.35 10.71
C ILE A 190 10.57 -7.94 9.36
N PHE A 191 11.61 -8.77 9.38
CA PHE A 191 12.03 -9.53 8.20
C PHE A 191 11.68 -11.02 8.37
N LEU A 192 10.94 -11.56 7.39
CA LEU A 192 10.46 -12.94 7.39
C LEU A 192 11.05 -13.69 6.19
N ASP A 193 11.89 -14.67 6.48
CA ASP A 193 12.48 -15.58 5.48
C ASP A 193 12.14 -17.04 5.83
N PRO A 194 10.86 -17.45 5.74
CA PRO A 194 10.43 -18.80 6.07
C PRO A 194 10.99 -19.81 5.06
N PRO A 195 11.00 -21.10 5.38
CA PRO A 195 11.22 -22.14 4.37
C PRO A 195 10.27 -21.93 3.18
N TYR A 196 10.80 -21.91 1.95
CA TYR A 196 10.05 -21.58 0.75
C TYR A 196 9.05 -22.67 0.36
N ILE A 197 7.91 -22.26 -0.18
CA ILE A 197 6.92 -23.16 -0.79
C ILE A 197 7.59 -23.87 -1.97
N PRO A 198 7.55 -25.22 -2.04
CA PRO A 198 8.13 -25.99 -3.15
C PRO A 198 7.41 -25.68 -4.47
N VAL A 199 8.14 -25.22 -5.49
CA VAL A 199 7.59 -24.94 -6.83
C VAL A 199 7.37 -26.22 -7.64
N SER A 200 7.94 -27.36 -7.22
CA SER A 200 7.73 -28.67 -7.85
C SER A 200 7.87 -29.81 -6.83
N ALA A 201 7.23 -30.94 -7.07
CA ALA A 201 7.28 -32.15 -6.23
C ALA A 201 8.71 -32.67 -5.96
N TYR A 202 9.70 -32.29 -6.78
CA TYR A 202 11.10 -32.66 -6.64
C TYR A 202 11.96 -31.67 -5.84
N SER A 203 11.40 -30.52 -5.41
CA SER A 203 12.13 -29.47 -4.69
C SER A 203 12.11 -29.61 -3.17
N ASP A 204 11.54 -30.69 -2.62
CA ASP A 204 11.32 -30.93 -1.18
C ASP A 204 12.58 -31.44 -0.44
N PHE A 205 13.77 -30.99 -0.81
CA PHE A 205 15.05 -31.50 -0.23
C PHE A 205 15.60 -30.72 0.97
N LYS A 206 14.83 -29.81 1.58
CA LYS A 206 15.37 -28.88 2.58
C LYS A 206 14.78 -29.10 3.99
N ARG A 207 15.29 -30.11 4.71
CA ARG A 207 15.02 -30.22 6.16
C ARG A 207 16.09 -29.47 6.95
N TYR A 208 15.70 -28.31 7.49
CA TYR A 208 16.54 -27.52 8.43
C TYR A 208 16.28 -27.89 9.88
N THR A 209 15.09 -28.41 10.17
CA THR A 209 14.65 -28.88 11.47
C THR A 209 14.02 -30.28 11.33
N LYS A 210 13.76 -30.92 12.46
CA LYS A 210 13.05 -32.21 12.52
C LYS A 210 11.63 -32.10 11.94
N GLU A 211 10.99 -30.97 12.11
CA GLU A 211 9.66 -30.65 11.60
C GLU A 211 9.74 -29.89 10.27
N GLN A 212 8.84 -30.23 9.34
CA GLN A 212 8.75 -29.57 8.03
C GLN A 212 7.77 -28.41 8.09
N PHE A 213 8.13 -27.27 7.47
CA PHE A 213 7.23 -26.15 7.26
C PHE A 213 6.28 -26.49 6.09
N ARG A 214 4.99 -26.70 6.40
CA ARG A 214 3.96 -27.17 5.47
C ARG A 214 3.11 -26.02 4.92
N GLU A 215 2.24 -26.32 3.98
CA GLU A 215 1.29 -25.35 3.43
C GLU A 215 0.38 -24.71 4.52
N SER A 216 -0.04 -25.53 5.51
CA SER A 216 -0.78 -25.02 6.68
C SER A 216 0.00 -23.96 7.48
N ASP A 217 1.32 -24.10 7.55
CA ASP A 217 2.17 -23.15 8.28
C ASP A 217 2.33 -21.85 7.50
N HIS A 218 2.34 -21.91 6.16
CA HIS A 218 2.30 -20.71 5.31
C HIS A 218 0.98 -19.94 5.47
N LEU A 219 -0.16 -20.62 5.62
CA LEU A 219 -1.44 -19.99 5.90
C LEU A 219 -1.44 -19.31 7.28
N LEU A 220 -0.89 -19.96 8.30
CA LEU A 220 -0.73 -19.39 9.64
C LEU A 220 0.20 -18.16 9.61
N LEU A 221 1.31 -18.23 8.88
CA LEU A 221 2.24 -17.13 8.70
C LEU A 221 1.55 -15.93 8.00
N ALA A 222 0.73 -16.20 6.98
CA ALA A 222 -0.03 -15.15 6.31
C ALA A 222 -0.98 -14.44 7.28
N GLY A 223 -1.70 -15.19 8.12
CA GLY A 223 -2.52 -14.62 9.20
C GLY A 223 -1.72 -13.72 10.15
N GLU A 224 -0.52 -14.15 10.50
CA GLU A 224 0.39 -13.37 11.36
C GLU A 224 0.88 -12.09 10.65
N VAL A 225 1.20 -12.13 9.36
CA VAL A 225 1.57 -10.95 8.57
C VAL A 225 0.40 -9.93 8.51
N HIS A 226 -0.83 -10.39 8.35
CA HIS A 226 -2.01 -9.52 8.41
C HIS A 226 -2.17 -8.88 9.80
N ARG A 227 -1.96 -9.65 10.87
CA ARG A 227 -1.95 -9.12 12.24
C ARG A 227 -0.89 -8.04 12.43
N LEU A 228 0.32 -8.26 11.93
CA LEU A 228 1.43 -7.30 12.01
C LEU A 228 1.14 -6.01 11.25
N HIS A 229 0.51 -6.11 10.07
CA HIS A 229 0.02 -4.94 9.34
C HIS A 229 -0.98 -4.13 10.17
N ASP A 230 -1.99 -4.81 10.75
CA ASP A 230 -3.00 -4.15 11.59
C ASP A 230 -2.41 -3.57 12.87
N LEU A 231 -1.36 -4.20 13.44
CA LEU A 231 -0.60 -3.70 14.57
C LEU A 231 0.18 -2.42 14.24
N GLY A 232 0.52 -2.22 12.96
CA GLY A 232 1.29 -1.06 12.50
C GLY A 232 2.79 -1.33 12.37
N CYS A 233 3.18 -2.56 12.05
CA CYS A 233 4.56 -2.94 11.77
C CYS A 233 4.90 -2.80 10.28
N HIS A 234 6.18 -2.59 9.98
CA HIS A 234 6.73 -2.79 8.64
C HIS A 234 7.19 -4.23 8.49
N VAL A 235 6.76 -4.92 7.43
CA VAL A 235 7.17 -6.31 7.19
C VAL A 235 7.72 -6.46 5.77
N ILE A 236 8.84 -7.14 5.65
CA ILE A 236 9.33 -7.68 4.38
C ILE A 236 9.37 -9.20 4.51
N LEU A 237 8.71 -9.89 3.58
CA LEU A 237 8.71 -11.36 3.51
C LEU A 237 9.26 -11.80 2.16
N THR A 238 10.10 -12.84 2.18
CA THR A 238 10.62 -13.49 0.97
C THR A 238 10.05 -14.89 0.82
N ASN A 239 9.77 -15.31 -0.43
CA ASN A 239 9.33 -16.67 -0.74
C ASN A 239 9.61 -17.03 -2.21
N SER A 240 9.27 -18.26 -2.63
CA SER A 240 9.22 -18.63 -4.05
C SER A 240 8.04 -17.96 -4.76
N ASN A 241 8.15 -17.78 -6.08
CA ASN A 241 7.01 -17.36 -6.90
C ASN A 241 6.01 -18.52 -7.04
N HIS A 242 5.09 -18.61 -6.11
CA HIS A 242 4.06 -19.65 -6.03
C HIS A 242 2.67 -19.04 -5.93
N ALA A 243 1.63 -19.67 -6.53
CA ALA A 243 0.27 -19.16 -6.54
C ALA A 243 -0.28 -18.83 -5.15
N LEU A 244 -0.01 -19.67 -4.14
CA LEU A 244 -0.42 -19.45 -2.75
C LEU A 244 0.15 -18.16 -2.15
N VAL A 245 1.36 -17.75 -2.55
CA VAL A 245 1.94 -16.48 -2.08
C VAL A 245 1.15 -15.30 -2.62
N HIS A 246 0.81 -15.32 -3.90
CA HIS A 246 -0.01 -14.28 -4.51
C HIS A 246 -1.43 -14.23 -3.92
N GLU A 247 -2.00 -15.39 -3.62
CA GLU A 247 -3.32 -15.48 -2.97
C GLU A 247 -3.30 -14.92 -1.55
N HIS A 248 -2.38 -15.39 -0.71
CA HIS A 248 -2.33 -15.02 0.70
C HIS A 248 -1.92 -13.57 0.95
N TYR A 249 -1.12 -12.99 0.06
CA TYR A 249 -0.59 -11.63 0.19
C TYR A 249 -1.13 -10.64 -0.84
N CYS A 250 -2.26 -10.95 -1.52
CA CYS A 250 -2.86 -10.12 -2.57
C CYS A 250 -3.19 -8.67 -2.16
N ARG A 251 -3.27 -8.38 -0.86
CA ARG A 251 -3.52 -7.04 -0.30
C ARG A 251 -2.26 -6.19 -0.14
N PHE A 252 -1.09 -6.76 -0.37
CA PHE A 252 0.21 -6.13 -0.20
C PHE A 252 0.96 -6.02 -1.53
N ALA A 253 2.06 -5.29 -1.54
CA ALA A 253 2.92 -5.23 -2.70
C ALA A 253 3.72 -6.54 -2.83
N VAL A 254 3.48 -7.31 -3.89
CA VAL A 254 4.17 -8.56 -4.22
C VAL A 254 4.97 -8.34 -5.50
N GLU A 255 6.29 -8.39 -5.40
CA GLU A 255 7.20 -8.18 -6.51
C GLU A 255 7.98 -9.46 -6.82
N ILE A 256 8.09 -9.80 -8.11
CA ILE A 256 8.82 -10.98 -8.59
C ILE A 256 10.24 -10.55 -8.97
N LEU A 257 11.24 -11.26 -8.44
CA LEU A 257 12.64 -11.03 -8.71
C LEU A 257 13.30 -12.26 -9.36
N GLN A 258 14.10 -12.02 -10.39
CA GLN A 258 14.90 -13.09 -11.02
C GLN A 258 16.12 -13.39 -10.19
N THR A 259 16.27 -14.65 -9.77
CA THR A 259 17.39 -15.11 -8.94
C THR A 259 18.20 -16.22 -9.63
N LYS A 260 19.51 -16.26 -9.36
CA LYS A 260 20.39 -17.35 -9.85
C LYS A 260 20.37 -18.50 -8.85
N ARG A 261 19.97 -19.68 -9.29
CA ARG A 261 20.01 -20.88 -8.44
C ARG A 261 21.36 -21.62 -8.60
N HIS A 262 22.17 -21.63 -7.53
CA HIS A 262 23.49 -22.25 -7.54
C HIS A 262 23.49 -23.79 -7.43
N ILE A 263 22.37 -24.42 -7.12
CA ILE A 263 22.22 -25.87 -6.90
C ILE A 263 21.22 -26.41 -7.93
N SER A 264 21.70 -26.73 -9.13
CA SER A 264 20.96 -27.50 -10.14
C SER A 264 21.84 -28.51 -10.82
N LYS A 265 21.34 -29.74 -11.04
CA LYS A 265 22.01 -30.81 -11.79
C LYS A 265 22.17 -30.48 -13.29
N ASN A 266 21.37 -29.60 -13.84
CA ASN A 266 21.40 -29.23 -15.26
C ASN A 266 21.92 -27.79 -15.44
N GLY A 267 23.06 -27.65 -16.11
CA GLY A 267 23.77 -26.38 -16.31
C GLY A 267 23.08 -25.32 -17.20
N ARG A 268 21.92 -25.60 -17.79
CA ARG A 268 21.20 -24.73 -18.77
C ARG A 268 19.90 -24.10 -18.24
N GLY A 269 19.63 -24.08 -16.95
CA GLY A 269 18.41 -23.48 -16.41
C GLY A 269 18.62 -23.01 -14.96
N ARG A 270 19.55 -22.05 -14.75
CA ARG A 270 19.95 -21.59 -13.41
C ARG A 270 19.21 -20.34 -12.92
N THR A 271 18.10 -19.99 -13.55
CA THR A 271 17.25 -18.88 -13.08
C THR A 271 16.09 -19.43 -12.28
N GLY A 272 15.78 -18.77 -11.19
CA GLY A 272 14.60 -19.00 -10.38
C GLY A 272 13.88 -17.68 -10.14
N GLU A 273 12.61 -17.74 -9.83
CA GLU A 273 11.83 -16.58 -9.43
C GLU A 273 11.58 -16.65 -7.95
N ASP A 274 12.00 -15.61 -7.25
CA ASP A 274 11.66 -15.39 -5.85
C ASP A 274 10.71 -14.18 -5.79
N VAL A 275 9.95 -14.06 -4.72
CA VAL A 275 9.09 -12.89 -4.49
C VAL A 275 9.50 -12.16 -3.23
N ILE A 276 9.33 -10.84 -3.25
CA ILE A 276 9.37 -9.99 -2.07
C ILE A 276 7.96 -9.44 -1.84
N VAL A 277 7.43 -9.69 -0.66
CA VAL A 277 6.19 -9.08 -0.17
C VAL A 277 6.56 -7.94 0.76
N THR A 278 6.12 -6.73 0.42
CA THR A 278 6.34 -5.52 1.24
C THR A 278 5.03 -5.10 1.89
N VAL A 279 5.03 -5.03 3.21
CA VAL A 279 3.87 -4.66 4.04
C VAL A 279 4.18 -3.36 4.77
N SER A 280 3.49 -2.31 4.40
CA SER A 280 3.54 -1.04 5.14
C SER A 280 2.57 -1.07 6.33
N PRO A 281 2.86 -0.35 7.41
CA PRO A 281 1.94 -0.24 8.54
C PRO A 281 0.56 0.24 8.13
N LYS A 282 -0.47 -0.31 8.75
CA LYS A 282 -1.81 0.26 8.63
C LYS A 282 -1.80 1.67 9.19
N LYS A 283 -2.02 2.66 8.35
CA LYS A 283 -2.14 4.04 8.82
C LYS A 283 -3.33 4.13 9.79
N LYS A 284 -3.07 4.41 11.05
CA LYS A 284 -4.13 4.76 12.00
C LYS A 284 -4.58 6.17 11.64
N PHE A 285 -5.78 6.30 11.08
CA PHE A 285 -6.40 7.59 10.90
C PHE A 285 -6.83 8.13 12.26
N ASN A 286 -6.23 9.21 12.69
CA ASN A 286 -6.68 9.89 13.89
C ASN A 286 -7.90 10.73 13.50
N MET A 287 -9.09 10.28 13.89
CA MET A 287 -10.33 11.03 13.67
C MET A 287 -10.45 12.26 14.59
N GLU A 288 -9.57 12.39 15.58
CA GLU A 288 -9.53 13.54 16.50
C GLU A 288 -8.51 14.62 16.10
N VAL A 289 -7.81 14.46 14.97
CA VAL A 289 -6.97 15.55 14.44
C VAL A 289 -7.90 16.72 14.15
N LEU A 290 -7.68 17.83 14.86
CA LEU A 290 -8.25 19.13 14.54
C LEU A 290 -7.82 19.49 13.11
N THR A 291 -8.66 19.15 12.14
CA THR A 291 -8.44 19.51 10.74
C THR A 291 -8.76 20.99 10.59
N GLU A 292 -8.09 21.65 9.64
CA GLU A 292 -8.50 22.97 9.21
C GLU A 292 -10.00 22.95 8.89
N PRO A 293 -10.76 23.96 9.35
CA PRO A 293 -12.18 24.03 9.05
C PRO A 293 -12.39 24.07 7.54
N LEU A 294 -13.51 23.53 7.09
CA LEU A 294 -13.85 23.60 5.67
C LEU A 294 -13.93 25.07 5.23
N PRO A 295 -13.36 25.41 4.06
CA PRO A 295 -13.47 26.78 3.53
C PRO A 295 -14.94 27.23 3.42
N ASP A 296 -15.23 28.47 3.76
CA ASP A 296 -16.59 29.05 3.72
C ASP A 296 -17.32 28.82 2.40
N GLN A 297 -16.59 28.76 1.31
CA GLN A 297 -17.14 28.50 -0.03
C GLN A 297 -17.77 27.10 -0.12
N VAL A 298 -17.27 26.11 0.60
CA VAL A 298 -17.84 24.74 0.63
C VAL A 298 -19.22 24.77 1.28
N HIS A 299 -19.41 25.58 2.34
CA HIS A 299 -20.71 25.78 2.98
C HIS A 299 -21.74 26.50 2.09
N ARG A 300 -21.25 27.31 1.15
CA ARG A 300 -22.11 28.02 0.16
C ARG A 300 -22.45 27.16 -1.06
N TYR A 301 -21.93 25.95 -1.15
CA TYR A 301 -22.20 25.06 -2.29
C TYR A 301 -23.72 24.84 -2.47
N PRO A 302 -24.26 24.98 -3.69
CA PRO A 302 -25.71 24.98 -3.92
C PRO A 302 -26.31 23.61 -3.55
N SER A 303 -27.26 23.63 -2.63
CA SER A 303 -28.06 22.46 -2.31
C SER A 303 -28.87 21.99 -3.52
N THR A 304 -28.68 20.78 -3.98
CA THR A 304 -29.32 20.21 -5.16
C THR A 304 -30.38 19.17 -4.82
N ARG A 305 -30.66 18.92 -3.54
CA ARG A 305 -31.55 17.82 -3.10
C ARG A 305 -31.20 16.45 -3.73
N TYR A 306 -29.93 16.28 -4.12
CA TYR A 306 -29.43 15.05 -4.72
C TYR A 306 -29.44 13.91 -3.68
N MET A 307 -30.10 12.78 -4.00
CA MET A 307 -30.09 11.62 -3.11
C MET A 307 -28.67 11.06 -2.98
N GLY A 308 -28.22 10.88 -1.74
CA GLY A 308 -26.87 10.39 -1.47
C GLY A 308 -25.78 11.48 -1.48
N SER A 309 -26.15 12.78 -1.54
CA SER A 309 -25.19 13.87 -1.36
C SER A 309 -24.40 13.72 -0.06
N LYS A 310 -23.08 13.89 -0.15
CA LYS A 310 -22.15 13.72 0.98
C LYS A 310 -21.96 14.99 1.82
N HIS A 311 -22.83 16.00 1.65
CA HIS A 311 -22.72 17.30 2.33
C HIS A 311 -22.48 17.18 3.84
N LYS A 312 -23.21 16.28 4.53
CA LYS A 312 -23.07 16.03 5.99
C LYS A 312 -21.80 15.28 6.36
N LEU A 313 -21.06 14.78 5.42
CA LEU A 313 -19.84 13.95 5.64
C LEU A 313 -18.55 14.67 5.25
N LEU A 314 -18.64 15.92 4.75
CA LEU A 314 -17.48 16.62 4.18
C LEU A 314 -16.35 16.80 5.19
N GLU A 315 -16.66 17.22 6.42
CA GLU A 315 -15.65 17.36 7.48
C GLU A 315 -14.95 16.03 7.78
N LYS A 316 -15.69 14.92 7.83
CA LYS A 316 -15.12 13.60 8.04
C LYS A 316 -14.30 13.14 6.85
N ILE A 317 -14.75 13.42 5.63
CA ILE A 317 -13.99 13.09 4.41
C ILE A 317 -12.70 13.88 4.38
N TRP A 318 -12.74 15.19 4.68
CA TRP A 318 -11.54 16.03 4.73
C TRP A 318 -10.60 15.62 5.87
N SER A 319 -11.12 15.32 7.05
CA SER A 319 -10.29 14.87 8.19
C SER A 319 -9.49 13.60 7.91
N ILE A 320 -9.99 12.74 7.04
CA ILE A 320 -9.28 11.55 6.58
C ILE A 320 -8.33 11.91 5.44
N ALA A 321 -8.82 12.62 4.42
CA ALA A 321 -8.06 12.91 3.22
C ALA A 321 -6.85 13.81 3.48
N SER A 322 -6.96 14.80 4.38
CA SER A 322 -5.88 15.72 4.74
C SER A 322 -4.68 15.05 5.42
N GLN A 323 -4.82 13.80 5.88
CA GLN A 323 -3.72 13.02 6.44
C GLN A 323 -2.81 12.39 5.37
N PHE A 324 -3.19 12.50 4.09
CA PHE A 324 -2.37 12.07 2.96
C PHE A 324 -1.68 13.27 2.32
N ASP A 325 -0.47 13.06 1.84
CA ASP A 325 0.20 14.02 0.97
C ASP A 325 -0.18 13.72 -0.49
N PHE A 326 -0.94 14.63 -1.12
CA PHE A 326 -1.40 14.51 -2.51
C PHE A 326 -1.73 15.87 -3.11
N ASP A 327 -1.55 15.99 -4.42
CA ASP A 327 -1.86 17.21 -5.20
C ASP A 327 -3.14 17.08 -6.02
N SER A 328 -3.57 15.86 -6.30
CA SER A 328 -4.74 15.60 -7.13
C SER A 328 -5.61 14.48 -6.58
N CYS A 329 -6.90 14.52 -6.88
CA CYS A 329 -7.84 13.46 -6.53
C CYS A 329 -8.75 13.11 -7.71
N LEU A 330 -9.22 11.87 -7.74
CA LEU A 330 -10.18 11.35 -8.70
C LEU A 330 -11.48 11.00 -7.98
N ASP A 331 -12.56 11.76 -8.31
CA ASP A 331 -13.93 11.51 -7.86
C ASP A 331 -14.69 10.74 -8.95
N LEU A 332 -14.68 9.40 -8.86
CA LEU A 332 -15.26 8.51 -9.88
C LEU A 332 -16.79 8.56 -9.97
N PHE A 333 -17.46 8.93 -8.89
CA PHE A 333 -18.91 8.96 -8.76
C PHE A 333 -19.33 10.29 -8.14
N SER A 334 -19.08 11.39 -8.86
CA SER A 334 -19.15 12.76 -8.34
C SER A 334 -20.52 13.20 -7.84
N GLY A 335 -21.60 12.57 -8.31
CA GLY A 335 -22.96 12.83 -7.87
C GLY A 335 -23.33 14.32 -7.93
N SER A 336 -23.52 14.94 -6.76
CA SER A 336 -23.78 16.37 -6.66
C SER A 336 -22.55 17.25 -6.92
N GLY A 337 -21.35 16.68 -7.05
CA GLY A 337 -20.08 17.40 -7.22
C GLY A 337 -19.52 18.05 -5.96
N ILE A 338 -20.17 17.93 -4.81
CA ILE A 338 -19.78 18.67 -3.60
C ILE A 338 -18.45 18.19 -3.00
N VAL A 339 -18.13 16.88 -3.11
CA VAL A 339 -16.86 16.32 -2.64
C VAL A 339 -15.71 16.82 -3.49
N GLY A 340 -15.84 16.75 -4.81
CA GLY A 340 -14.85 17.29 -5.73
C GLY A 340 -14.65 18.79 -5.53
N TYR A 341 -15.74 19.56 -5.30
CA TYR A 341 -15.65 20.99 -5.01
C TYR A 341 -14.90 21.26 -3.69
N MET A 342 -15.12 20.47 -2.65
CA MET A 342 -14.38 20.56 -1.39
C MET A 342 -12.87 20.40 -1.60
N PHE A 343 -12.44 19.40 -2.37
CA PHE A 343 -11.03 19.22 -2.71
C PHE A 343 -10.47 20.38 -3.51
N LYS A 344 -11.23 20.89 -4.48
CA LYS A 344 -10.89 22.13 -5.23
C LYS A 344 -10.70 23.31 -4.28
N ALA A 345 -11.58 23.49 -3.32
CA ALA A 345 -11.51 24.58 -2.34
C ALA A 345 -10.28 24.48 -1.42
N HIS A 346 -9.74 23.27 -1.21
CA HIS A 346 -8.48 23.03 -0.48
C HIS A 346 -7.24 23.00 -1.39
N GLY A 347 -7.30 23.47 -2.61
CA GLY A 347 -6.13 23.58 -3.44
C GLY A 347 -5.76 22.34 -4.25
N LYS A 348 -6.60 21.36 -4.30
CA LYS A 348 -6.28 20.13 -5.02
C LYS A 348 -6.80 20.15 -6.46
N SER A 349 -6.04 19.54 -7.38
CA SER A 349 -6.51 19.27 -8.74
C SER A 349 -7.55 18.14 -8.69
N VAL A 350 -8.73 18.34 -9.31
CA VAL A 350 -9.83 17.39 -9.22
C VAL A 350 -10.20 16.85 -10.59
N TYR A 351 -10.21 15.52 -10.68
CA TYR A 351 -10.73 14.77 -11.82
C TYR A 351 -12.08 14.20 -11.42
N SER A 352 -13.15 14.66 -12.06
CA SER A 352 -14.52 14.21 -11.76
C SER A 352 -15.08 13.34 -12.88
N ASN A 353 -15.73 12.24 -12.50
CA ASN A 353 -16.45 11.38 -13.41
C ASN A 353 -17.81 11.01 -12.82
N ASP A 354 -18.83 10.90 -13.68
CA ASP A 354 -20.12 10.35 -13.31
C ASP A 354 -20.84 9.81 -14.56
N TYR A 355 -21.73 8.86 -14.36
CA TYR A 355 -22.56 8.30 -15.42
C TYR A 355 -23.69 9.27 -15.83
N MET A 356 -24.17 10.09 -14.89
CA MET A 356 -25.30 11.00 -15.11
C MET A 356 -24.86 12.32 -15.75
N ALA A 357 -25.51 12.72 -16.84
CA ALA A 357 -25.27 14.01 -17.49
C ALA A 357 -25.51 15.21 -16.56
N MET A 358 -26.43 15.09 -15.60
CA MET A 358 -26.67 16.08 -14.57
C MET A 358 -25.45 16.30 -13.69
N SER A 359 -24.86 15.23 -13.15
CA SER A 359 -23.65 15.29 -12.32
C SER A 359 -22.47 15.89 -13.09
N ALA A 360 -22.28 15.46 -14.34
CA ALA A 360 -21.26 16.02 -15.23
C ALA A 360 -21.47 17.52 -15.49
N THR A 361 -22.72 17.99 -15.59
CA THR A 361 -23.05 19.41 -15.75
C THR A 361 -22.63 20.22 -14.52
N PHE A 362 -22.94 19.75 -13.31
CA PHE A 362 -22.51 20.41 -12.07
C PHE A 362 -20.99 20.41 -11.93
N SER A 363 -20.32 19.29 -12.25
CA SER A 363 -18.86 19.20 -12.21
C SER A 363 -18.22 20.19 -13.18
N ARG A 364 -18.72 20.32 -14.41
CA ARG A 364 -18.21 21.30 -15.37
C ARG A 364 -18.48 22.73 -14.94
N ALA A 365 -19.67 23.01 -14.40
CA ALA A 365 -20.05 24.35 -13.98
C ALA A 365 -19.24 24.85 -12.77
N LEU A 366 -18.93 23.98 -11.79
CA LEU A 366 -18.44 24.39 -10.48
C LEU A 366 -17.02 23.88 -10.15
N ILE A 367 -16.60 22.75 -10.74
CA ILE A 367 -15.28 22.17 -10.47
C ILE A 367 -14.30 22.54 -11.59
N GLU A 368 -14.60 22.24 -12.85
CA GLU A 368 -13.75 22.55 -13.99
C GLU A 368 -13.68 24.06 -14.26
N ASN A 369 -14.82 24.74 -14.16
CA ASN A 369 -14.91 26.18 -14.36
C ASN A 369 -14.25 26.97 -13.22
N SER A 370 -13.27 27.81 -13.56
CA SER A 370 -12.61 28.73 -12.62
C SER A 370 -12.66 30.17 -13.07
N GLU A 371 -13.06 30.45 -14.32
CA GLU A 371 -12.93 31.76 -14.94
C GLU A 371 -14.25 32.36 -15.42
N HIS A 372 -15.19 31.55 -15.88
CA HIS A 372 -16.40 32.02 -16.54
C HIS A 372 -17.56 32.23 -15.56
N ILE A 373 -18.28 33.33 -15.74
CA ILE A 373 -19.54 33.62 -15.06
C ILE A 373 -20.66 33.78 -16.09
N LEU A 374 -21.87 33.51 -15.66
CA LEU A 374 -23.08 33.94 -16.36
C LEU A 374 -23.58 35.23 -15.69
N SER A 375 -23.45 36.40 -16.35
CA SER A 375 -23.89 37.65 -15.74
C SER A 375 -25.40 37.66 -15.47
N LEU A 376 -25.85 38.51 -14.59
CA LEU A 376 -27.28 38.61 -14.30
C LEU A 376 -28.09 39.07 -15.53
N ASP A 377 -27.53 39.98 -16.33
CA ASP A 377 -28.13 40.42 -17.58
C ASP A 377 -28.24 39.32 -18.61
N GLU A 378 -27.18 38.52 -18.76
CA GLU A 378 -27.22 37.32 -19.60
C GLU A 378 -28.29 36.34 -19.10
N ALA A 379 -28.35 36.09 -17.79
CA ALA A 379 -29.35 35.20 -17.20
C ALA A 379 -30.78 35.71 -17.38
N ILE A 380 -31.03 37.00 -17.23
CA ILE A 380 -32.31 37.61 -17.50
C ILE A 380 -32.68 37.47 -18.98
N SER A 381 -31.72 37.66 -19.87
CA SER A 381 -31.96 37.52 -21.31
C SER A 381 -32.35 36.10 -21.74
N LEU A 382 -31.95 35.09 -20.98
CA LEU A 382 -32.36 33.68 -21.23
C LEU A 382 -33.81 33.40 -20.88
N LEU A 383 -34.45 34.25 -20.09
CA LEU A 383 -35.89 34.14 -19.72
C LEU A 383 -36.82 34.68 -20.77
N GLU A 384 -36.30 35.40 -21.78
CA GLU A 384 -37.08 35.96 -22.88
C GLU A 384 -37.11 34.97 -24.07
N ARG A 385 -38.24 34.90 -24.80
CA ARG A 385 -38.36 34.05 -25.98
C ARG A 385 -37.52 34.59 -27.13
N ARG A 386 -36.30 34.03 -27.33
CA ARG A 386 -35.36 34.46 -28.38
C ARG A 386 -35.15 33.42 -29.47
N ASN A 387 -35.27 32.15 -29.11
CA ASN A 387 -35.05 31.03 -30.01
C ASN A 387 -36.32 30.21 -30.21
N PRO A 388 -36.45 29.47 -31.32
CA PRO A 388 -37.55 28.52 -31.52
C PRO A 388 -37.66 27.54 -30.36
N VAL A 389 -38.88 27.33 -29.86
CA VAL A 389 -39.18 26.47 -28.71
C VAL A 389 -39.89 25.21 -29.18
N ASP A 390 -39.44 24.04 -28.74
CA ASP A 390 -40.01 22.73 -29.09
C ASP A 390 -41.29 22.39 -28.30
N HIS A 391 -41.59 23.13 -27.25
CA HIS A 391 -42.74 22.93 -26.35
C HIS A 391 -42.79 21.51 -25.75
N PHE A 392 -41.64 20.88 -25.56
CA PHE A 392 -41.56 19.49 -25.07
C PHE A 392 -42.04 19.36 -23.63
N VAL A 393 -41.56 20.24 -22.74
CA VAL A 393 -41.90 20.20 -21.30
C VAL A 393 -43.38 20.57 -21.11
N GLU A 394 -43.82 21.65 -21.77
CA GLU A 394 -45.21 22.10 -21.72
C GLU A 394 -46.19 21.00 -22.10
N ARG A 395 -45.95 20.31 -23.23
CA ARG A 395 -46.85 19.26 -23.72
C ARG A 395 -46.74 17.93 -22.93
N THR A 396 -45.52 17.56 -22.50
CA THR A 396 -45.29 16.27 -21.86
C THR A 396 -45.70 16.29 -20.39
N PHE A 397 -45.51 17.41 -19.71
CA PHE A 397 -45.69 17.52 -18.27
C PHE A 397 -46.82 18.45 -17.86
N GLN A 398 -47.76 18.74 -18.76
CA GLN A 398 -48.95 19.55 -18.49
C GLN A 398 -49.70 19.02 -17.25
N GLY A 399 -49.95 19.90 -16.29
CA GLY A 399 -50.64 19.55 -15.04
C GLY A 399 -49.91 18.59 -14.10
N LEU A 400 -48.66 18.21 -14.36
CA LEU A 400 -47.96 17.22 -13.57
C LEU A 400 -47.02 17.79 -12.53
N TYR A 401 -45.84 18.26 -12.90
CA TYR A 401 -44.78 18.60 -11.93
C TYR A 401 -44.66 20.09 -11.63
N PHE A 402 -44.95 20.92 -12.59
CA PHE A 402 -44.87 22.37 -12.51
C PHE A 402 -46.18 23.00 -13.03
N SER A 403 -46.39 24.29 -12.80
CA SER A 403 -47.47 25.01 -13.45
C SER A 403 -47.24 25.04 -14.97
N ASP A 404 -48.29 25.22 -15.74
CA ASP A 404 -48.16 25.31 -17.21
C ASP A 404 -47.35 26.55 -17.63
N GLU A 405 -47.35 27.62 -16.81
CA GLU A 405 -46.49 28.77 -17.00
C GLU A 405 -45.03 28.44 -16.77
N ASP A 406 -44.69 27.71 -15.67
CA ASP A 406 -43.35 27.27 -15.40
C ASP A 406 -42.85 26.27 -16.49
N ASN A 407 -43.72 25.36 -16.97
CA ASN A 407 -43.39 24.43 -18.06
C ASN A 407 -43.00 25.17 -19.34
N ARG A 408 -43.74 26.23 -19.72
CA ARG A 408 -43.41 27.09 -20.86
C ARG A 408 -42.07 27.81 -20.66
N LEU A 409 -41.82 28.34 -19.46
CA LEU A 409 -40.59 29.05 -19.14
C LEU A 409 -39.39 28.08 -19.17
N ILE A 410 -39.54 26.84 -18.71
CA ILE A 410 -38.51 25.79 -18.80
C ILE A 410 -38.15 25.50 -20.27
N ASP A 411 -39.14 25.41 -21.16
CA ASP A 411 -38.86 25.17 -22.59
C ASP A 411 -38.17 26.39 -23.24
N VAL A 412 -38.50 27.61 -22.87
CA VAL A 412 -37.78 28.82 -23.32
C VAL A 412 -36.35 28.82 -22.85
N LEU A 413 -36.12 28.56 -21.56
CA LEU A 413 -34.76 28.45 -21.00
C LEU A 413 -33.92 27.36 -21.67
N ARG A 414 -34.51 26.19 -21.91
CA ARG A 414 -33.81 25.08 -22.62
C ARG A 414 -33.37 25.51 -24.02
N ALA A 415 -34.23 26.13 -24.79
CA ALA A 415 -33.91 26.59 -26.14
C ALA A 415 -32.79 27.63 -26.15
N ASN A 416 -32.88 28.62 -25.24
CA ASN A 416 -31.89 29.69 -25.13
C ASN A 416 -30.53 29.20 -24.59
N ILE A 417 -30.53 28.28 -23.61
CA ILE A 417 -29.33 27.68 -23.05
C ILE A 417 -28.56 26.85 -24.09
N LEU A 418 -29.26 26.11 -24.94
CA LEU A 418 -28.64 25.36 -26.03
C LEU A 418 -27.92 26.24 -27.03
N ALA A 419 -28.36 27.49 -27.23
CA ALA A 419 -27.75 28.47 -28.13
C ALA A 419 -26.48 29.14 -27.54
N ILE A 420 -26.17 28.95 -26.25
CA ILE A 420 -24.96 29.51 -25.66
C ILE A 420 -23.72 28.78 -26.22
N GLU A 421 -22.81 29.49 -26.87
CA GLU A 421 -21.59 28.91 -27.44
C GLU A 421 -20.59 28.49 -26.38
N ASN A 422 -20.35 29.34 -25.35
CA ASN A 422 -19.38 29.05 -24.31
C ASN A 422 -19.85 27.87 -23.44
N PRO A 423 -19.06 26.74 -23.38
CA PRO A 423 -19.47 25.53 -22.71
C PRO A 423 -19.61 25.68 -21.19
N PHE A 424 -18.83 26.55 -20.56
CA PHE A 424 -18.90 26.81 -19.12
C PHE A 424 -20.14 27.63 -18.76
N LYS A 425 -20.41 28.70 -19.52
CA LYS A 425 -21.64 29.47 -19.36
C LYS A 425 -22.88 28.62 -19.61
N ARG A 426 -22.85 27.77 -20.65
CA ARG A 426 -23.93 26.80 -20.92
C ARG A 426 -24.13 25.87 -19.73
N SER A 427 -23.04 25.32 -19.15
CA SER A 427 -23.12 24.42 -17.99
C SER A 427 -23.62 25.13 -16.75
N LEU A 428 -23.22 26.38 -16.50
CA LEU A 428 -23.74 27.21 -15.40
C LEU A 428 -25.25 27.45 -15.54
N ALA A 429 -25.71 27.85 -16.74
CA ALA A 429 -27.13 28.05 -17.02
C ALA A 429 -27.95 26.78 -16.88
N THR A 430 -27.42 25.64 -17.39
CA THR A 430 -28.07 24.33 -17.25
C THR A 430 -28.13 23.87 -15.79
N ALA A 431 -27.04 24.02 -15.03
CA ALA A 431 -27.02 23.68 -13.61
C ALA A 431 -27.99 24.55 -12.79
N ALA A 432 -28.09 25.87 -13.13
CA ALA A 432 -29.05 26.79 -12.51
C ALA A 432 -30.49 26.37 -12.83
N LEU A 433 -30.80 26.02 -14.07
CA LEU A 433 -32.10 25.50 -14.46
C LEU A 433 -32.47 24.21 -13.71
N ILE A 434 -31.55 23.22 -13.64
CA ILE A 434 -31.77 22.00 -12.89
C ILE A 434 -32.04 22.31 -11.40
N ARG A 435 -31.26 23.22 -10.80
CA ARG A 435 -31.46 23.63 -9.41
C ARG A 435 -32.79 24.29 -9.18
N ALA A 436 -33.22 25.19 -10.08
CA ALA A 436 -34.54 25.84 -10.01
C ALA A 436 -35.66 24.80 -10.05
N CYS A 437 -35.60 23.83 -10.97
CA CYS A 437 -36.54 22.71 -11.04
C CYS A 437 -36.60 21.93 -9.73
N MET A 438 -35.44 21.61 -9.16
CA MET A 438 -35.36 20.85 -7.89
C MET A 438 -35.90 21.63 -6.70
N LYS A 439 -35.65 22.92 -6.63
CA LYS A 439 -36.08 23.80 -5.55
C LYS A 439 -37.59 24.06 -5.56
N LYS A 440 -38.17 24.19 -6.73
CA LYS A 440 -39.63 24.42 -6.92
C LYS A 440 -40.45 23.17 -6.49
N ARG A 441 -39.81 22.03 -6.28
CA ARG A 441 -40.48 20.77 -5.88
C ARG A 441 -40.35 20.49 -4.37
N PRO A 442 -41.46 20.17 -3.66
CA PRO A 442 -41.42 19.98 -2.20
C PRO A 442 -40.61 18.75 -1.73
N ARG A 443 -40.63 17.63 -2.47
CA ARG A 443 -40.01 16.35 -2.09
C ARG A 443 -39.06 15.75 -3.13
N GLY A 444 -38.58 16.52 -4.09
CA GLY A 444 -37.68 16.08 -5.15
C GLY A 444 -38.35 15.92 -6.51
N ILE A 445 -37.55 15.64 -7.55
CA ILE A 445 -37.96 15.73 -8.95
C ILE A 445 -39.05 14.75 -9.35
N PHE A 446 -39.03 13.53 -8.79
CA PHE A 446 -39.82 12.40 -9.26
C PHE A 446 -41.06 12.08 -8.41
N THR A 447 -41.32 12.85 -7.36
CA THR A 447 -42.55 12.66 -6.56
C THR A 447 -43.69 13.54 -7.07
N TYR A 448 -44.74 12.91 -7.58
CA TYR A 448 -45.99 13.57 -7.88
C TYR A 448 -46.73 13.88 -6.58
N ILE A 449 -46.93 15.16 -6.25
CA ILE A 449 -47.64 15.59 -5.04
C ILE A 449 -48.63 16.69 -5.45
N GLY A 450 -49.41 16.59 -6.41
CA GLY A 450 -50.41 17.62 -6.77
C GLY A 450 -50.03 19.09 -6.45
N HIS A 451 -50.71 20.02 -7.02
CA HIS A 451 -50.42 21.46 -6.87
C HIS A 451 -50.66 22.05 -5.46
N ARG A 452 -51.12 21.26 -4.48
CA ARG A 452 -51.61 21.75 -3.18
C ARG A 452 -50.62 21.60 -2.01
N TYR A 453 -49.41 21.04 -2.22
CA TYR A 453 -48.47 20.89 -1.10
C TYR A 453 -47.56 22.11 -0.99
N ASP A 454 -47.89 22.98 -0.07
CA ASP A 454 -47.05 24.06 0.39
C ASP A 454 -46.82 23.93 1.89
N ASP A 455 -45.58 23.80 2.31
CA ASP A 455 -45.17 23.73 3.71
C ASP A 455 -44.60 25.06 4.23
N GLY A 456 -44.85 26.15 3.49
CA GLY A 456 -44.40 27.52 3.84
C GLY A 456 -42.93 27.79 3.60
N ARG A 457 -42.19 26.86 3.01
CA ARG A 457 -40.78 27.09 2.71
C ARG A 457 -40.59 28.17 1.67
N ARG A 458 -39.63 29.09 1.89
CA ARG A 458 -39.26 30.16 0.97
C ARG A 458 -39.06 29.66 -0.47
N ASP A 459 -38.42 28.47 -0.65
CA ASP A 459 -38.18 27.88 -1.97
C ASP A 459 -39.47 27.64 -2.78
N LEU A 460 -40.62 27.40 -2.15
CA LEU A 460 -41.87 27.15 -2.82
C LEU A 460 -42.62 28.48 -3.11
N GLN A 461 -42.37 29.52 -2.35
CA GLN A 461 -42.97 30.85 -2.50
C GLN A 461 -42.34 31.66 -3.63
N LEU A 462 -41.05 31.41 -3.94
CA LEU A 462 -40.37 32.11 -5.02
C LEU A 462 -40.91 31.70 -6.40
N SER A 463 -41.00 32.65 -7.35
CA SER A 463 -41.28 32.31 -8.74
C SER A 463 -40.20 31.42 -9.34
N PHE A 464 -40.49 30.69 -10.41
CA PHE A 464 -39.48 29.90 -11.12
C PHE A 464 -38.36 30.81 -11.67
N ARG A 465 -38.69 31.98 -12.14
CA ARG A 465 -37.76 33.04 -12.57
C ARG A 465 -36.76 33.38 -11.47
N ASP A 466 -37.28 33.69 -10.26
CA ASP A 466 -36.42 34.06 -9.14
C ASP A 466 -35.54 32.93 -8.68
N GLN A 467 -36.05 31.70 -8.67
CA GLN A 467 -35.26 30.48 -8.38
C GLN A 467 -34.11 30.30 -9.35
N PHE A 468 -34.31 30.55 -10.65
CA PHE A 468 -33.27 30.48 -11.66
C PHE A 468 -32.19 31.56 -11.45
N LEU A 469 -32.57 32.80 -11.25
CA LEU A 469 -31.65 33.92 -11.02
C LEU A 469 -30.88 33.79 -9.71
N GLU A 470 -31.52 33.35 -8.63
CA GLU A 470 -30.80 32.98 -7.38
C GLU A 470 -29.79 31.87 -7.58
N ALA A 471 -30.14 30.86 -8.38
CA ALA A 471 -29.22 29.78 -8.67
C ALA A 471 -27.99 30.26 -9.42
N VAL A 472 -28.14 31.11 -10.42
CA VAL A 472 -27.03 31.73 -11.17
C VAL A 472 -26.14 32.55 -10.24
N THR A 473 -26.72 33.42 -9.41
CA THR A 473 -25.98 34.26 -8.46
C THR A 473 -25.18 33.40 -7.45
N CYS A 474 -25.82 32.37 -6.90
CA CYS A 474 -25.17 31.43 -5.97
C CYS A 474 -23.95 30.71 -6.61
N MET A 475 -24.12 30.24 -7.84
CA MET A 475 -23.05 29.50 -8.54
C MET A 475 -21.89 30.40 -8.96
N ASN A 476 -22.18 31.65 -9.38
CA ASN A 476 -21.15 32.63 -9.68
C ASN A 476 -20.29 32.98 -8.46
N GLY A 477 -20.88 33.00 -7.26
CA GLY A 477 -20.17 33.27 -5.99
C GLY A 477 -19.18 32.17 -5.58
N LEU A 478 -19.22 31.01 -6.21
CA LEU A 478 -18.30 29.89 -5.93
C LEU A 478 -17.03 29.92 -6.79
N ARG A 479 -16.91 30.85 -7.72
CA ARG A 479 -15.80 30.95 -8.67
C ARG A 479 -14.45 31.31 -8.04
N THR A 480 -14.43 31.98 -6.90
CA THR A 480 -13.27 32.68 -6.33
C THR A 480 -12.13 31.77 -5.81
N VAL A 481 -12.09 30.50 -6.16
CA VAL A 481 -10.97 29.61 -5.84
C VAL A 481 -9.95 29.69 -6.96
N VAL A 482 -8.91 30.49 -6.79
CA VAL A 482 -7.74 30.53 -7.67
C VAL A 482 -6.92 29.27 -7.40
N LEU A 483 -6.98 28.25 -8.28
CA LEU A 483 -6.26 27.00 -8.05
C LEU A 483 -6.00 26.24 -9.34
N PRO A 484 -5.04 25.26 -9.31
CA PRO A 484 -4.56 24.59 -10.50
C PRO A 484 -5.67 23.91 -11.30
N ARG A 485 -5.42 23.73 -12.59
CA ARG A 485 -6.40 23.26 -13.58
C ARG A 485 -7.02 21.91 -13.18
N SER A 486 -8.30 21.92 -12.84
CA SER A 486 -9.13 20.72 -12.71
C SER A 486 -9.56 20.22 -14.10
N GLN A 487 -9.51 18.94 -14.36
CA GLN A 487 -9.93 18.33 -15.62
C GLN A 487 -11.09 17.35 -15.41
N ILE A 488 -12.07 17.38 -16.32
CA ILE A 488 -13.16 16.40 -16.35
C ILE A 488 -12.87 15.37 -17.43
N PHE A 489 -12.82 14.08 -17.04
CA PHE A 489 -12.77 12.97 -17.97
C PHE A 489 -14.19 12.49 -18.32
N MET A 490 -14.74 12.94 -19.45
CA MET A 490 -15.94 12.34 -20.01
C MET A 490 -15.55 11.37 -21.13
N ARG A 491 -15.69 10.08 -20.91
CA ARG A 491 -15.73 9.10 -22.01
C ARG A 491 -17.14 9.06 -22.59
N SER A 492 -17.42 9.89 -23.57
CA SER A 492 -18.61 9.77 -24.41
C SER A 492 -18.52 8.52 -25.30
N LYS A 493 -18.92 7.37 -24.80
CA LYS A 493 -19.03 6.12 -25.60
C LYS A 493 -20.49 5.69 -25.89
N VAL A 494 -21.43 6.61 -25.90
CA VAL A 494 -22.86 6.26 -26.15
C VAL A 494 -23.38 6.68 -27.51
N GLN A 495 -22.62 7.42 -28.35
CA GLN A 495 -23.17 7.91 -29.64
C GLN A 495 -22.81 7.11 -30.90
N LYS A 496 -22.27 5.90 -30.83
CA LYS A 496 -21.92 5.10 -32.04
C LYS A 496 -22.66 3.76 -32.19
N LYS A 497 -23.80 3.55 -31.55
CA LYS A 497 -24.61 2.30 -31.76
C LYS A 497 -26.06 2.49 -32.18
N ARG A 498 -26.47 3.68 -32.62
CA ARG A 498 -27.83 3.90 -33.19
C ARG A 498 -27.86 3.99 -34.73
N GLY A 499 -26.76 3.76 -35.43
CA GLY A 499 -26.70 3.91 -36.90
C GLY A 499 -26.56 2.61 -37.70
N LYS A 500 -26.79 1.39 -37.15
CA LYS A 500 -26.67 0.14 -37.92
C LYS A 500 -27.69 -0.93 -37.49
N ARG A 501 -28.96 -0.60 -37.37
CA ARG A 501 -30.00 -1.62 -37.11
C ARG A 501 -31.29 -1.44 -37.95
N GLU A 502 -31.24 -0.68 -39.04
CA GLU A 502 -32.44 -0.55 -39.93
C GLU A 502 -32.29 -1.17 -41.31
N ASP A 503 -31.20 -1.88 -41.65
CA ASP A 503 -31.06 -2.50 -42.99
C ASP A 503 -30.91 -4.03 -42.97
N ARG A 504 -31.65 -4.72 -42.12
CA ARG A 504 -31.83 -6.20 -42.28
C ARG A 504 -33.21 -6.65 -41.87
N LYS A 505 -34.24 -6.21 -42.61
CA LYS A 505 -35.51 -6.91 -42.76
C LYS A 505 -36.11 -6.52 -44.11
N ARG A 506 -35.57 -7.10 -45.16
CA ARG A 506 -36.23 -7.40 -46.43
C ARG A 506 -35.30 -8.36 -47.17
N CYS A 507 -35.51 -9.63 -46.97
CA CYS A 507 -35.57 -10.76 -47.87
C CYS A 507 -35.83 -12.01 -47.03
#